data_f5910ff8e05b478b65d0e4c6b3054ad4
#
_entry.id   f5910ff8e05b478b65d0e4c6b3054ad4
#
_cell.length_a   1.000
_cell.length_b   1.000
_cell.length_c   1.000
_cell.angle_alpha   90.00
_cell.angle_beta   90.00
_cell.angle_gamma   90.00
#
_symmetry.space_group_name_H-M   'P 1'
#
loop_
_entity.id
_entity.type
_entity.pdbx_description
1 polymer ?
#
loop_
_entity_poly.entity_id
_entity_poly.type
_entity_poly.pdbx_seq_one_letter_code
_entity_poly.pdbx_strand_id
1 'polypeptide(L)'
;LFKQVFKDHLQNAEKNDWIQKDSWLNNTGTKFEVAFGDRKVTSVLYDIDVVGYENGLNKLHLFDIETVDESLVKKGITFDKEAIEKNLTLFLYPDDSDEAGNLLRIYQEYFMVCNGAQLILKEVKEKGYDLHTLPEHVAIQINDTHPTMVIPELIRILTTEEGFTMDEAID
;
A
#
# COMPACT_ATOMS: atom_id res chain seq x y z
N LEU A 1 -0.85 10.50 5.45
CA LEU A 1 -1.65 11.56 6.08
C LEU A 1 -0.83 12.77 6.53
N PHE A 2 0.39 12.56 6.99
CA PHE A 2 1.29 13.63 7.40
C PHE A 2 2.49 13.73 6.46
N LYS A 3 2.91 14.95 6.13
CA LYS A 3 4.16 15.26 5.48
C LYS A 3 5.16 15.81 6.51
N GLN A 4 6.44 15.54 6.30
CA GLN A 4 7.52 16.12 7.09
C GLN A 4 7.89 17.49 6.52
N VAL A 5 8.02 18.47 7.39
CA VAL A 5 8.44 19.84 7.04
C VAL A 5 9.51 20.33 8.01
N PHE A 6 10.39 21.21 7.55
CA PHE A 6 11.35 21.90 8.41
C PHE A 6 10.76 23.23 8.88
N LYS A 7 10.69 23.40 10.20
CA LYS A 7 10.25 24.64 10.83
C LYS A 7 11.12 24.91 12.05
N ASP A 8 11.64 26.12 12.15
CA ASP A 8 12.52 26.53 13.27
C ASP A 8 13.72 25.59 13.46
N HIS A 9 14.35 25.15 12.33
CA HIS A 9 15.45 24.19 12.27
C HIS A 9 15.14 22.79 12.81
N LEU A 10 13.87 22.46 13.04
CA LEU A 10 13.41 21.15 13.49
C LEU A 10 12.52 20.48 12.43
N GLN A 11 12.54 19.17 12.41
CA GLN A 11 11.55 18.38 11.66
C GLN A 11 10.21 18.41 12.39
N ASN A 12 9.17 18.76 11.66
CA ASN A 12 7.80 18.81 12.14
C ASN A 12 6.89 18.03 11.20
N ALA A 13 5.72 17.65 11.69
CA ALA A 13 4.66 17.07 10.88
C ALA A 13 3.60 18.12 10.56
N GLU A 14 3.20 18.18 9.29
CA GLU A 14 2.01 18.89 8.86
C GLU A 14 1.04 17.91 8.22
N LYS A 15 -0.25 18.09 8.51
CA LYS A 15 -1.29 17.27 7.90
C LYS A 15 -1.29 17.49 6.39
N ASN A 16 -1.37 16.39 5.64
CA ASN A 16 -1.50 16.44 4.20
C ASN A 16 -2.99 16.53 3.83
N ASP A 17 -3.35 17.56 3.09
CA ASP A 17 -4.75 17.87 2.75
C ASP A 17 -5.34 16.97 1.65
N TRP A 18 -4.63 15.97 1.20
CA TRP A 18 -5.04 15.12 0.07
C TRP A 18 -6.34 14.34 0.28
N ILE A 19 -6.67 14.00 1.53
CA ILE A 19 -7.90 13.26 1.88
C ILE A 19 -9.03 14.20 2.31
N GLN A 20 -8.87 15.51 2.17
CA GLN A 20 -9.92 16.47 2.51
C GLN A 20 -11.04 16.49 1.47
N LYS A 21 -12.18 17.04 1.89
CA LYS A 21 -13.31 17.34 1.03
C LYS A 21 -12.84 18.13 -0.21
N ASP A 22 -13.25 17.68 -1.38
CA ASP A 22 -12.86 18.25 -2.68
C ASP A 22 -11.41 17.93 -3.11
N SER A 23 -10.78 16.91 -2.56
CA SER A 23 -9.49 16.41 -3.06
C SER A 23 -9.68 15.63 -4.38
N TRP A 24 -8.58 15.48 -5.12
CA TRP A 24 -8.58 14.67 -6.36
C TRP A 24 -8.63 13.16 -6.07
N LEU A 25 -8.62 12.80 -4.81
CA LEU A 25 -8.59 11.42 -4.35
C LEU A 25 -10.00 10.86 -4.34
N ASN A 26 -10.24 9.84 -5.14
CA ASN A 26 -11.51 9.15 -5.24
C ASN A 26 -11.49 7.88 -4.38
N ASN A 27 -12.37 7.79 -3.39
CA ASN A 27 -12.59 6.55 -2.65
C ASN A 27 -13.38 5.57 -3.51
N THR A 28 -12.76 4.45 -3.88
CA THR A 28 -13.38 3.44 -4.76
C THR A 28 -14.37 2.54 -4.04
N GLY A 29 -14.38 2.54 -2.72
CA GLY A 29 -15.14 1.60 -1.89
C GLY A 29 -14.53 0.18 -1.83
N THR A 30 -13.48 -0.11 -2.60
CA THR A 30 -12.80 -1.41 -2.56
C THR A 30 -11.94 -1.51 -1.31
N LYS A 31 -12.03 -2.65 -0.63
CA LYS A 31 -11.26 -2.95 0.57
C LYS A 31 -10.51 -4.26 0.42
N PHE A 32 -9.34 -4.33 1.05
CA PHE A 32 -8.53 -5.54 1.15
C PHE A 32 -8.15 -5.81 2.61
N GLU A 33 -7.91 -7.05 2.96
CA GLU A 33 -7.33 -7.44 4.24
C GLU A 33 -5.83 -7.72 4.05
N VAL A 34 -5.00 -7.15 4.91
CA VAL A 34 -3.57 -7.42 4.96
C VAL A 34 -3.22 -8.00 6.33
N ALA A 35 -2.59 -9.17 6.33
CA ALA A 35 -2.20 -9.89 7.54
C ALA A 35 -0.71 -9.70 7.84
N PHE A 36 -0.39 -9.41 9.10
CA PHE A 36 0.96 -9.31 9.65
C PHE A 36 1.09 -10.31 10.80
N GLY A 37 1.28 -11.59 10.47
CA GLY A 37 1.23 -12.67 11.45
C GLY A 37 -0.20 -12.83 12.03
N ASP A 38 -0.34 -12.58 13.31
CA ASP A 38 -1.62 -12.63 14.05
C ASP A 38 -2.42 -11.32 13.98
N ARG A 39 -1.82 -10.24 13.47
CA ARG A 39 -2.48 -8.94 13.31
C ARG A 39 -3.00 -8.76 11.89
N LYS A 40 -4.13 -8.10 11.76
CA LYS A 40 -4.77 -7.81 10.47
C LYS A 40 -5.20 -6.35 10.40
N VAL A 41 -5.06 -5.77 9.23
CA VAL A 41 -5.57 -4.43 8.94
C VAL A 41 -6.46 -4.48 7.70
N THR A 42 -7.52 -3.66 7.70
CA THR A 42 -8.34 -3.43 6.52
C THR A 42 -7.81 -2.20 5.79
N SER A 43 -7.47 -2.34 4.53
CA SER A 43 -7.11 -1.23 3.66
C SER A 43 -8.28 -0.79 2.81
N VAL A 44 -8.29 0.50 2.45
CA VAL A 44 -9.23 1.12 1.52
C VAL A 44 -8.46 1.60 0.30
N LEU A 45 -8.96 1.25 -0.88
CA LEU A 45 -8.38 1.70 -2.14
C LEU A 45 -8.91 3.08 -2.52
N TYR A 46 -7.99 3.97 -2.84
CA TYR A 46 -8.24 5.28 -3.43
C TYR A 46 -7.57 5.38 -4.80
N ASP A 47 -8.19 6.11 -5.71
CA ASP A 47 -7.68 6.38 -7.04
C ASP A 47 -7.43 7.88 -7.25
N ILE A 48 -6.37 8.18 -8.00
CA ILE A 48 -6.14 9.48 -8.62
C ILE A 48 -6.05 9.27 -10.12
N ASP A 49 -6.84 10.00 -10.90
CA ASP A 49 -6.77 9.98 -12.35
C ASP A 49 -5.52 10.75 -12.83
N VAL A 50 -4.69 10.08 -13.62
CA VAL A 50 -3.50 10.65 -14.26
C VAL A 50 -3.79 10.83 -15.73
N VAL A 51 -4.07 12.06 -16.14
CA VAL A 51 -4.38 12.42 -17.52
C VAL A 51 -3.11 12.36 -18.36
N GLY A 52 -3.16 11.57 -19.43
CA GLY A 52 -2.10 11.43 -20.39
C GLY A 52 -2.34 12.21 -21.68
N TYR A 53 -1.49 11.96 -22.67
CA TYR A 53 -1.60 12.54 -24.01
C TYR A 53 -2.76 11.91 -24.81
N GLU A 54 -3.42 12.70 -25.67
CA GLU A 54 -4.52 12.25 -26.56
C GLU A 54 -5.68 11.52 -25.85
N ASN A 55 -6.15 12.06 -24.72
CA ASN A 55 -7.20 11.47 -23.88
C ASN A 55 -6.82 10.13 -23.21
N GLY A 56 -5.54 9.77 -23.17
CA GLY A 56 -5.07 8.65 -22.36
C GLY A 56 -5.33 8.95 -20.88
N LEU A 57 -5.80 7.95 -20.16
CA LEU A 57 -6.07 8.03 -18.72
C LEU A 57 -5.44 6.82 -18.02
N ASN A 58 -4.56 7.10 -17.07
CA ASN A 58 -4.05 6.10 -16.14
C ASN A 58 -4.59 6.38 -14.73
N LYS A 59 -4.47 5.41 -13.86
CA LYS A 59 -4.82 5.56 -12.45
C LYS A 59 -3.60 5.35 -11.56
N LEU A 60 -3.44 6.23 -10.60
CA LEU A 60 -2.58 6.00 -9.45
C LEU A 60 -3.42 5.43 -8.32
N HIS A 61 -3.10 4.22 -7.90
CA HIS A 61 -3.75 3.55 -6.79
C HIS A 61 -3.03 3.84 -5.49
N LEU A 62 -3.79 4.23 -4.48
CA LEU A 62 -3.29 4.52 -3.13
C LEU A 62 -4.08 3.70 -2.12
N PHE A 63 -3.41 3.25 -1.08
CA PHE A 63 -4.02 2.44 -0.02
C PHE A 63 -3.87 3.12 1.33
N ASP A 64 -4.95 3.17 2.09
CA ASP A 64 -4.96 3.68 3.46
C ASP A 64 -5.58 2.65 4.40
N ILE A 65 -5.14 2.59 5.64
CA ILE A 65 -5.79 1.73 6.64
C ILE A 65 -7.06 2.40 7.16
N GLU A 66 -8.12 1.60 7.34
CA GLU A 66 -9.42 2.10 7.80
C GLU A 66 -9.37 2.64 9.24
N THR A 67 -8.45 2.14 10.05
CA THR A 67 -8.32 2.42 11.48
C THR A 67 -7.22 3.43 11.83
N VAL A 68 -6.75 4.20 10.85
CA VAL A 68 -5.69 5.19 11.07
C VAL A 68 -6.06 6.17 12.18
N ASP A 69 -5.13 6.41 13.10
CA ASP A 69 -5.32 7.31 14.25
C ASP A 69 -4.35 8.48 14.21
N GLU A 70 -4.81 9.59 13.69
CA GLU A 70 -4.03 10.84 13.58
C GLU A 70 -3.60 11.40 14.94
N SER A 71 -4.31 11.05 16.03
CA SER A 71 -4.00 11.54 17.37
C SER A 71 -2.68 11.00 17.94
N LEU A 72 -2.12 9.96 17.31
CA LEU A 72 -0.79 9.43 17.66
C LEU A 72 0.33 10.45 17.38
N VAL A 73 0.14 11.34 16.40
CA VAL A 73 1.12 12.38 16.06
C VAL A 73 0.90 13.60 16.98
N LYS A 74 1.62 13.65 18.09
CA LYS A 74 1.45 14.70 19.11
C LYS A 74 2.39 15.87 18.96
N LYS A 75 3.65 15.62 18.57
CA LYS A 75 4.68 16.63 18.45
C LYS A 75 5.76 16.20 17.46
N GLY A 76 6.07 17.08 16.53
CA GLY A 76 7.10 16.81 15.52
C GLY A 76 6.73 15.62 14.65
N ILE A 77 7.67 14.70 14.47
CA ILE A 77 7.50 13.47 13.69
C ILE A 77 7.47 12.21 14.56
N THR A 78 7.33 12.38 15.87
CA THR A 78 7.37 11.27 16.84
C THR A 78 5.97 10.73 17.07
N PHE A 79 5.82 9.43 17.03
CA PHE A 79 4.58 8.69 17.31
C PHE A 79 4.91 7.26 17.75
N ASP A 80 3.91 6.53 18.24
CA ASP A 80 4.05 5.12 18.59
C ASP A 80 4.16 4.29 17.29
N LYS A 81 5.36 3.75 17.04
CA LYS A 81 5.70 2.98 15.84
C LYS A 81 5.22 1.53 15.90
N GLU A 82 4.87 1.00 17.06
CA GLU A 82 4.46 -0.40 17.23
C GLU A 82 2.97 -0.64 16.96
N ALA A 83 2.16 0.41 17.03
CA ALA A 83 0.71 0.35 16.84
C ALA A 83 0.34 0.36 15.33
N ILE A 84 0.80 -0.65 14.57
CA ILE A 84 0.65 -0.67 13.10
C ILE A 84 -0.82 -0.61 12.63
N GLU A 85 -1.75 -1.11 13.43
CA GLU A 85 -3.19 -1.04 13.15
C GLU A 85 -3.72 0.40 13.12
N LYS A 86 -2.93 1.36 13.60
CA LYS A 86 -3.31 2.78 13.69
C LYS A 86 -2.33 3.72 13.00
N ASN A 87 -1.09 3.30 12.78
CA ASN A 87 -0.01 4.20 12.36
C ASN A 87 0.52 3.94 10.96
N LEU A 88 0.21 2.79 10.35
CA LEU A 88 0.87 2.25 9.17
C LEU A 88 0.91 3.24 7.98
N THR A 89 -0.10 4.07 7.83
CA THR A 89 -0.22 5.06 6.75
C THR A 89 -0.09 6.51 7.22
N LEU A 90 0.33 6.75 8.47
CA LEU A 90 0.49 8.11 8.99
C LEU A 90 1.57 8.90 8.26
N PHE A 91 2.74 8.30 8.03
CA PHE A 91 3.86 8.90 7.33
C PHE A 91 4.32 8.02 6.18
N LEU A 92 4.64 8.62 5.03
CA LEU A 92 5.25 7.92 3.90
C LEU A 92 6.66 7.44 4.26
N TYR A 93 7.44 8.27 4.92
CA TYR A 93 8.78 7.96 5.42
C TYR A 93 8.83 8.25 6.92
N PRO A 94 8.48 7.28 7.79
CA PRO A 94 8.65 7.45 9.22
C PRO A 94 10.13 7.50 9.59
N ASP A 95 10.42 8.05 10.78
CA ASP A 95 11.76 7.97 11.34
C ASP A 95 12.14 6.51 11.59
N ASP A 96 13.19 6.05 10.92
CA ASP A 96 13.73 4.69 10.95
C ASP A 96 15.11 4.61 11.64
N SER A 97 15.40 5.56 12.51
CA SER A 97 16.65 5.59 13.29
C SER A 97 16.72 4.52 14.40
N ASP A 98 15.62 3.86 14.70
CA ASP A 98 15.51 2.79 15.67
C ASP A 98 14.92 1.49 15.06
N GLU A 99 14.98 0.40 15.82
CA GLU A 99 14.49 -0.90 15.37
C GLU A 99 12.98 -0.90 15.06
N ALA A 100 12.18 -0.21 15.86
CA ALA A 100 10.74 -0.10 15.64
C ALA A 100 10.42 0.67 14.34
N GLY A 101 11.19 1.71 14.03
CA GLY A 101 11.06 2.44 12.77
C GLY A 101 11.48 1.61 11.57
N ASN A 102 12.57 0.86 11.66
CA ASN A 102 12.99 -0.07 10.61
C ASN A 102 11.91 -1.12 10.35
N LEU A 103 11.33 -1.71 11.39
CA LEU A 103 10.27 -2.70 11.26
C LEU A 103 8.99 -2.08 10.69
N LEU A 104 8.63 -0.87 11.09
CA LEU A 104 7.48 -0.16 10.53
C LEU A 104 7.63 0.06 9.03
N ARG A 105 8.83 0.40 8.54
CA ARG A 105 9.09 0.53 7.10
C ARG A 105 8.88 -0.78 6.35
N ILE A 106 9.32 -1.90 6.89
CA ILE A 106 9.09 -3.23 6.29
C ILE A 106 7.58 -3.51 6.23
N TYR A 107 6.84 -3.20 7.29
CA TYR A 107 5.38 -3.35 7.29
C TYR A 107 4.69 -2.45 6.25
N GLN A 108 5.17 -1.22 6.06
CA GLN A 108 4.66 -0.33 5.02
C GLN A 108 4.91 -0.88 3.61
N GLU A 109 6.11 -1.38 3.35
CA GLU A 109 6.47 -1.99 2.07
C GLU A 109 5.61 -3.22 1.79
N TYR A 110 5.46 -4.11 2.76
CA TYR A 110 4.59 -5.27 2.63
C TYR A 110 3.11 -4.88 2.45
N PHE A 111 2.62 -3.89 3.17
CA PHE A 111 1.26 -3.37 3.03
C PHE A 111 0.98 -2.92 1.59
N MET A 112 1.87 -2.14 1.00
CA MET A 112 1.73 -1.67 -0.38
C MET A 112 1.75 -2.82 -1.38
N VAL A 113 2.67 -3.76 -1.22
CA VAL A 113 2.85 -4.93 -2.07
C VAL A 113 1.65 -5.87 -2.02
N CYS A 114 1.19 -6.20 -0.81
CA CYS A 114 0.06 -7.11 -0.61
C CYS A 114 -1.23 -6.54 -1.22
N ASN A 115 -1.50 -5.25 -1.00
CA ASN A 115 -2.64 -4.57 -1.62
C ASN A 115 -2.53 -4.53 -3.15
N GLY A 116 -1.35 -4.21 -3.68
CA GLY A 116 -1.10 -4.18 -5.11
C GLY A 116 -1.31 -5.54 -5.78
N ALA A 117 -0.78 -6.61 -5.18
CA ALA A 117 -0.95 -7.97 -5.67
C ALA A 117 -2.43 -8.40 -5.67
N GLN A 118 -3.15 -8.15 -4.57
CA GLN A 118 -4.58 -8.44 -4.48
C GLN A 118 -5.40 -7.67 -5.52
N LEU A 119 -5.08 -6.39 -5.76
CA LEU A 119 -5.76 -5.57 -6.77
C LEU A 119 -5.52 -6.11 -8.18
N ILE A 120 -4.28 -6.44 -8.53
CA ILE A 120 -3.93 -7.01 -9.84
C ILE A 120 -4.73 -8.30 -10.09
N LEU A 121 -4.70 -9.24 -9.15
CA LEU A 121 -5.39 -10.52 -9.30
C LEU A 121 -6.92 -10.33 -9.37
N LYS A 122 -7.46 -9.41 -8.58
CA LYS A 122 -8.88 -9.03 -8.64
C LYS A 122 -9.27 -8.52 -10.01
N GLU A 123 -8.52 -7.58 -10.57
CA GLU A 123 -8.81 -6.98 -11.88
C GLU A 123 -8.69 -8.00 -13.03
N VAL A 124 -7.74 -8.92 -12.95
CA VAL A 124 -7.58 -10.00 -13.94
C VAL A 124 -8.80 -10.92 -13.93
N LYS A 125 -9.24 -11.32 -12.73
CA LYS A 125 -10.45 -12.15 -12.56
C LYS A 125 -11.73 -11.41 -13.01
N GLU A 126 -11.86 -10.13 -12.73
CA GLU A 126 -13.01 -9.32 -13.16
C GLU A 126 -13.10 -9.17 -14.69
N LYS A 127 -11.94 -9.18 -15.37
CA LYS A 127 -11.88 -9.22 -16.83
C LYS A 127 -12.18 -10.60 -17.42
N GLY A 128 -12.34 -11.62 -16.58
CA GLY A 128 -12.64 -12.99 -16.99
C GLY A 128 -11.43 -13.79 -17.48
N TYR A 129 -10.21 -13.36 -17.17
CA TYR A 129 -9.00 -14.08 -17.53
C TYR A 129 -8.67 -15.17 -16.50
N ASP A 130 -8.10 -16.27 -16.99
CA ASP A 130 -7.55 -17.33 -16.16
C ASP A 130 -6.23 -16.90 -15.55
N LEU A 131 -6.06 -17.07 -14.24
CA LEU A 131 -4.82 -16.72 -13.54
C LEU A 131 -3.62 -17.56 -14.02
N HIS A 132 -3.83 -18.74 -14.59
CA HIS A 132 -2.74 -19.51 -15.24
C HIS A 132 -2.17 -18.84 -16.47
N THR A 133 -2.89 -17.86 -17.05
CA THR A 133 -2.41 -17.02 -18.16
C THR A 133 -2.01 -15.62 -17.70
N LEU A 134 -1.77 -15.41 -16.40
CA LEU A 134 -1.42 -14.10 -15.82
C LEU A 134 -0.30 -13.37 -16.58
N PRO A 135 0.81 -14.01 -16.98
CA PRO A 135 1.90 -13.35 -17.71
C PRO A 135 1.50 -12.79 -19.09
N GLU A 136 0.40 -13.28 -19.68
CA GLU A 136 -0.11 -12.75 -20.95
C GLU A 136 -0.88 -11.43 -20.80
N HIS A 137 -1.33 -11.11 -19.58
CA HIS A 137 -2.24 -10.00 -19.30
C HIS A 137 -1.65 -8.93 -18.38
N VAL A 138 -0.60 -9.26 -17.64
CA VAL A 138 -0.02 -8.39 -16.60
C VAL A 138 1.48 -8.29 -16.77
N ALA A 139 1.98 -7.06 -16.68
CA ALA A 139 3.40 -6.78 -16.53
C ALA A 139 3.59 -5.96 -15.26
N ILE A 140 4.48 -6.42 -14.36
CA ILE A 140 4.78 -5.73 -13.11
C ILE A 140 6.18 -5.16 -13.20
N GLN A 141 6.28 -3.83 -13.13
CA GLN A 141 7.55 -3.16 -13.00
C GLN A 141 7.81 -2.79 -11.54
N ILE A 142 8.93 -3.25 -11.02
CA ILE A 142 9.39 -2.93 -9.69
C ILE A 142 10.26 -1.67 -9.75
N ASN A 143 9.93 -0.65 -8.93
CA ASN A 143 10.74 0.55 -8.80
C ASN A 143 11.61 0.43 -7.55
N ASP A 144 12.93 0.28 -7.73
CA ASP A 144 13.89 0.00 -6.69
C ASP A 144 13.67 -1.38 -6.01
N THR A 145 14.23 -1.59 -4.82
CA THR A 145 14.14 -2.86 -4.08
C THR A 145 12.95 -2.94 -3.13
N HIS A 146 12.33 -1.79 -2.79
CA HIS A 146 11.24 -1.73 -1.82
C HIS A 146 10.05 -2.66 -2.14
N PRO A 147 9.56 -2.75 -3.40
CA PRO A 147 8.45 -3.64 -3.73
C PRO A 147 8.87 -5.06 -4.12
N THR A 148 10.11 -5.48 -3.88
CA THR A 148 10.60 -6.83 -4.25
C THR A 148 9.77 -7.95 -3.61
N MET A 149 9.16 -7.69 -2.45
CA MET A 149 8.26 -8.65 -1.78
C MET A 149 7.02 -9.02 -2.60
N VAL A 150 6.76 -8.33 -3.74
CA VAL A 150 5.65 -8.71 -4.64
C VAL A 150 5.81 -10.13 -5.19
N ILE A 151 7.05 -10.57 -5.39
CA ILE A 151 7.35 -11.91 -5.91
C ILE A 151 6.88 -13.00 -4.93
N PRO A 152 7.39 -13.08 -3.68
CA PRO A 152 6.91 -14.06 -2.73
C PRO A 152 5.43 -13.86 -2.34
N GLU A 153 4.91 -12.64 -2.38
CA GLU A 153 3.50 -12.39 -2.06
C GLU A 153 2.56 -12.93 -3.14
N LEU A 154 2.88 -12.76 -4.42
CA LEU A 154 2.11 -13.39 -5.49
C LEU A 154 2.13 -14.91 -5.38
N ILE A 155 3.30 -15.51 -5.16
CA ILE A 155 3.42 -16.96 -4.94
C ILE A 155 2.56 -17.39 -3.75
N ARG A 156 2.59 -16.66 -2.65
CA ARG A 156 1.76 -16.94 -1.48
C ARG A 156 0.27 -16.94 -1.82
N ILE A 157 -0.22 -15.88 -2.45
CA ILE A 157 -1.65 -15.76 -2.79
C ILE A 157 -2.05 -16.87 -3.77
N LEU A 158 -1.29 -17.07 -4.85
CA LEU A 158 -1.60 -18.07 -5.85
C LEU A 158 -1.65 -19.50 -5.25
N THR A 159 -0.70 -19.81 -4.36
CA THR A 159 -0.65 -21.15 -3.75
C THR A 159 -1.63 -21.37 -2.60
N THR A 160 -1.89 -20.34 -1.79
CA THR A 160 -2.73 -20.49 -0.59
C THR A 160 -4.21 -20.15 -0.80
N GLU A 161 -4.51 -19.32 -1.80
CA GLU A 161 -5.86 -18.80 -2.01
C GLU A 161 -6.46 -19.18 -3.36
N GLU A 162 -5.62 -19.35 -4.39
CA GLU A 162 -6.07 -19.61 -5.77
C GLU A 162 -5.83 -21.06 -6.23
N GLY A 163 -5.22 -21.90 -5.38
CA GLY A 163 -5.10 -23.34 -5.60
C GLY A 163 -3.95 -23.78 -6.53
N PHE A 164 -3.02 -22.90 -6.84
CA PHE A 164 -1.81 -23.22 -7.62
C PHE A 164 -0.88 -24.13 -6.83
N THR A 165 -0.17 -25.01 -7.53
CA THR A 165 1.04 -25.62 -7.01
C THR A 165 2.18 -24.59 -6.95
N MET A 166 3.25 -24.89 -6.22
CA MET A 166 4.41 -23.99 -6.16
C MET A 166 5.06 -23.80 -7.53
N ASP A 167 5.17 -24.88 -8.32
CA ASP A 167 5.77 -24.82 -9.65
C ASP A 167 4.94 -23.95 -10.60
N GLU A 168 3.61 -24.12 -10.62
CA GLU A 168 2.71 -23.27 -11.41
C GLU A 168 2.73 -21.80 -11.00
N ALA A 169 2.98 -21.50 -9.75
CA ALA A 169 3.04 -20.12 -9.27
C ALA A 169 4.41 -19.43 -9.56
N ILE A 170 5.45 -20.23 -9.84
CA ILE A 170 6.79 -19.73 -10.18
C ILE A 170 6.93 -19.52 -11.68
N ASP A 171 6.33 -20.39 -12.49
CA ASP A 171 6.36 -20.33 -13.96
C ASP A 171 5.50 -19.18 -14.52
#